data_d3c4574cbcb735d5a6bebe417c0b1c35
#
_entry.id   d3c4574cbcb735d5a6bebe417c0b1c35
#
_cell.length_a   1.000
_cell.length_b   1.000
_cell.length_c   1.000
_cell.angle_alpha   90.00
_cell.angle_beta   90.00
_cell.angle_gamma   90.00
#
_symmetry.space_group_name_H-M   'P 1'
#
loop_
_entity.id
_entity.type
_entity.pdbx_description
1 polymer ?
#
loop_
_entity_poly.entity_id
_entity_poly.type
_entity_poly.pdbx_seq_one_letter_code
_entity_poly.pdbx_strand_id
1 'polypeptide(L)' 'MPAASYEKGDKVEYRPIGGAEENVAHSSGVIEKVIEAEDGTVRYAIKNDKTGKTTNYQEMNIVGKEKA' A
#
# COMPACT_ATOMS: atom_id res chain seq x y z
N MET A 1 -9.62 3.30 -17.64
CA MET A 1 -8.51 2.46 -17.21
C MET A 1 -7.98 2.91 -15.88
N PRO A 2 -8.21 2.15 -14.85
CA PRO A 2 -7.59 2.51 -13.58
C PRO A 2 -6.11 2.26 -13.69
N ALA A 3 -5.37 3.31 -13.65
CA ALA A 3 -3.94 3.18 -13.56
C ALA A 3 -3.59 3.05 -12.09
N ALA A 4 -2.84 2.03 -11.75
CA ALA A 4 -2.32 1.92 -10.40
C ALA A 4 -1.39 3.11 -10.16
N SER A 5 -1.56 3.75 -9.01
CA SER A 5 -0.71 4.90 -8.67
C SER A 5 0.70 4.47 -8.27
N TYR A 6 0.86 3.21 -7.94
CA TYR A 6 2.13 2.67 -7.46
C TYR A 6 2.44 1.37 -8.18
N GLU A 7 3.70 0.97 -8.16
CA GLU A 7 4.16 -0.19 -8.89
C GLU A 7 4.90 -1.15 -7.97
N LYS A 8 5.04 -2.38 -8.43
CA LYS A 8 5.86 -3.37 -7.74
C LYS A 8 7.28 -2.82 -7.56
N GLY A 9 7.78 -2.93 -6.34
CA GLY A 9 9.10 -2.44 -5.99
C GLY A 9 9.10 -1.05 -5.39
N ASP A 10 7.98 -0.35 -5.45
CA ASP A 10 7.90 0.99 -4.85
C ASP A 10 7.88 0.87 -3.33
N LYS A 11 8.64 1.73 -2.69
CA LYS A 11 8.59 1.84 -1.24
C LYS A 11 7.58 2.91 -0.88
N VAL A 12 6.64 2.56 0.00
CA VAL A 12 5.53 3.45 0.33
C VAL A 12 5.35 3.54 1.83
N GLU A 13 4.76 4.64 2.23
CA GLU A 13 4.28 4.82 3.59
C GLU A 13 2.78 4.54 3.57
N TYR A 14 2.29 3.76 4.52
CA TYR A 14 0.89 3.37 4.52
C TYR A 14 0.35 3.27 5.94
N ARG A 15 -0.98 3.28 6.05
CA ARG A 15 -1.68 3.11 7.31
C ARG A 15 -2.20 1.68 7.38
N PRO A 16 -1.72 0.88 8.33
CA PRO A 16 -2.08 -0.55 8.36
C PRO A 16 -3.49 -0.84 8.83
N ILE A 17 -4.18 0.14 9.41
CA ILE A 17 -5.51 -0.09 9.96
C ILE A 17 -6.46 0.98 9.45
N GLY A 18 -7.59 0.55 8.90
CA GLY A 18 -8.75 1.39 8.69
C GLY A 18 -8.61 2.60 7.78
N GLY A 19 -7.52 2.83 7.20
CA GLY A 19 -7.33 3.82 6.16
C GLY A 19 -7.62 5.28 6.47
N ALA A 20 -8.61 5.58 7.25
CA ALA A 20 -9.04 6.97 7.45
C ALA A 20 -8.68 7.53 8.82
N GLU A 21 -8.10 6.75 9.68
CA GLU A 21 -7.78 7.19 11.03
C GLU A 21 -6.46 7.96 11.05
N GLU A 22 -6.55 9.24 11.40
CA GLU A 22 -5.37 10.09 11.43
C GLU A 22 -4.41 9.76 12.57
N ASN A 23 -4.91 9.08 13.59
CA ASN A 23 -4.11 8.78 14.77
C ASN A 23 -3.35 7.47 14.66
N VAL A 24 -3.49 6.75 13.55
CA VAL A 24 -2.79 5.50 13.36
C VAL A 24 -1.37 5.78 12.93
N ALA A 25 -0.41 5.13 13.58
CA ALA A 25 0.98 5.26 13.19
C ALA A 25 1.18 4.69 11.78
N HIS A 26 1.90 5.44 10.95
CA HIS A 26 2.19 4.99 9.60
C HIS A 26 3.30 3.95 9.62
N SER A 27 3.21 3.02 8.69
CA SER A 27 4.23 2.00 8.50
C SER A 27 4.86 2.18 7.13
N SER A 28 6.02 1.60 6.95
CA SER A 28 6.70 1.62 5.66
C SER A 28 6.82 0.21 5.13
N GLY A 29 6.69 0.07 3.83
CA GLY A 29 6.83 -1.22 3.20
C GLY A 29 7.08 -1.09 1.71
N VAL A 30 7.31 -2.24 1.08
CA VAL A 30 7.57 -2.32 -0.35
C VAL A 30 6.40 -3.03 -1.02
N ILE A 31 5.96 -2.49 -2.14
CA ILE A 31 4.90 -3.12 -2.91
C ILE A 31 5.47 -4.34 -3.62
N GLU A 32 4.92 -5.50 -3.29
CA GLU A 32 5.35 -6.75 -3.90
C GLU A 32 4.50 -7.13 -5.09
N LYS A 33 3.25 -6.66 -5.12
CA LYS A 33 2.34 -6.99 -6.20
C LYS A 33 1.24 -5.94 -6.28
N VAL A 34 0.83 -5.64 -7.49
CA VAL A 34 -0.33 -4.80 -7.74
C VAL A 34 -1.46 -5.71 -8.19
N ILE A 35 -2.60 -5.62 -7.53
CA ILE A 35 -3.75 -6.48 -7.80
C ILE A 35 -4.87 -5.61 -8.33
N GLU A 36 -5.27 -5.87 -9.58
CA GLU A 36 -6.37 -5.14 -10.20
C GLU A 36 -7.59 -6.06 -10.23
N ALA A 37 -8.69 -5.61 -9.64
CA ALA A 37 -9.92 -6.37 -9.63
C ALA A 37 -10.78 -5.99 -10.83
N GLU A 38 -11.72 -6.86 -11.16
CA GLU A 38 -12.59 -6.65 -12.32
C GLU A 38 -13.47 -5.42 -12.18
N ASP A 39 -13.77 -5.03 -10.97
CA ASP A 39 -14.61 -3.85 -10.71
C ASP A 39 -13.84 -2.54 -10.77
N GLY A 40 -12.56 -2.60 -11.12
CA GLY A 40 -11.75 -1.40 -11.23
C GLY A 40 -11.02 -1.00 -9.96
N THR A 41 -11.20 -1.73 -8.86
CA THR A 41 -10.44 -1.43 -7.65
C THR A 41 -9.03 -1.97 -7.77
N VAL A 42 -8.11 -1.28 -7.11
CA VAL A 42 -6.70 -1.68 -7.10
C VAL A 42 -6.27 -1.91 -5.67
N ARG A 43 -5.59 -3.00 -5.44
CA ARG A 43 -5.01 -3.32 -4.15
C ARG A 43 -3.53 -3.58 -4.31
N TYR A 44 -2.81 -3.38 -3.24
CA TYR A 44 -1.36 -3.53 -3.25
C TYR A 44 -0.96 -4.52 -2.17
N ALA A 45 -0.17 -5.51 -2.55
CA ALA A 45 0.43 -6.40 -1.57
C ALA A 45 1.69 -5.71 -1.07
N ILE A 46 1.69 -5.28 0.17
CA ILE A 46 2.77 -4.50 0.74
C ILE A 46 3.47 -5.33 1.81
N LYS A 47 4.77 -5.48 1.66
CA LYS A 47 5.59 -6.16 2.64
C LYS A 47 6.10 -5.14 3.64
N ASN A 48 5.72 -5.32 4.90
CA ASN A 48 6.14 -4.41 5.96
C ASN A 48 7.64 -4.54 6.22
N ASP A 49 8.32 -3.41 6.27
CA ASP A 49 9.77 -3.39 6.45
C ASP A 49 10.21 -3.93 7.81
N LYS A 50 9.38 -3.78 8.81
CA LYS A 50 9.75 -4.17 10.17
C LYS A 50 9.42 -5.62 10.48
N THR A 51 8.26 -6.08 10.04
CA THR A 51 7.80 -7.42 10.38
C THR A 51 8.06 -8.44 9.27
N GLY A 52 8.24 -7.97 8.05
CA GLY A 52 8.40 -8.85 6.90
C GLY A 52 7.11 -9.50 6.43
N LYS A 53 5.98 -9.13 7.02
CA LYS A 53 4.70 -9.68 6.61
C LYS A 53 4.14 -8.92 5.43
N THR A 54 3.53 -9.64 4.51
CA THR A 54 2.90 -9.06 3.34
C THR A 54 1.40 -9.10 3.53
N THR A 55 0.75 -7.97 3.33
CA THR A 55 -0.70 -7.83 3.48
C THR A 55 -1.23 -6.99 2.32
N ASN A 56 -2.45 -7.28 1.91
CA ASN A 56 -3.09 -6.51 0.85
C ASN A 56 -3.74 -5.27 1.43
N TYR A 57 -3.47 -4.13 0.80
CA TYR A 57 -4.05 -2.86 1.21
C TYR A 57 -4.68 -2.18 0.01
N GLN A 58 -5.67 -1.34 0.30
CA GLN A 58 -6.29 -0.52 -0.72
C GLN A 58 -5.47 0.74 -0.93
N GLU A 59 -5.69 1.40 -2.06
CA GLU A 59 -4.95 2.62 -2.36
C GLU A 59 -5.16 3.68 -1.29
N MET A 60 -6.35 3.75 -0.71
CA MET A 60 -6.66 4.71 0.35
C MET A 60 -5.79 4.52 1.59
N ASN A 61 -5.22 3.33 1.78
CA ASN A 61 -4.32 3.09 2.90
C ASN A 61 -2.94 3.68 2.68
N ILE A 62 -2.58 3.96 1.44
CA ILE A 62 -1.24 4.42 1.11
C ILE A 62 -1.20 5.94 1.22
N VAL A 63 -0.26 6.43 2.02
CA VAL A 63 -0.05 7.87 2.20
C VAL A 63 0.72 8.44 1.02
N GLY A 64 1.74 7.74 0.58
CA GLY A 64 2.53 8.17 -0.55
C GLY A 64 3.81 7.36 -0.66
N LYS A 65 4.59 7.67 -1.69
CA LYS A 65 5.88 7.03 -1.86
C LYS A 65 6.87 7.58 -0.87
N GLU A 66 7.67 6.68 -0.30
CA GLU A 66 8.75 7.08 0.56
C GLU A 66 9.96 7.40 -0.30
N LYS A 67 10.58 8.51 -0.02
CA LYS A 67 11.81 8.85 -0.72
C LYS A 67 12.96 8.11 -0.07
N ALA A 68 13.75 7.50 -0.91
CA ALA A 68 14.95 6.79 -0.44
C ALA A 68 15.97 7.76 0.13
#